data_4b90de4dd307608af94e6584bb26f20f
#
_entry.id   4b90de4dd307608af94e6584bb26f20f
#
_cell.length_a   1.000
_cell.length_b   1.000
_cell.length_c   1.000
_cell.angle_alpha   90.00
_cell.angle_beta   90.00
_cell.angle_gamma   90.00
#
_symmetry.space_group_name_H-M   'P 1'
#
loop_
_entity.id
_entity.type
_entity.pdbx_description
1 polymer ?
#
loop_
_entity_poly.entity_id
_entity_poly.type
_entity_poly.pdbx_seq_one_letter_code
_entity_poly.pdbx_strand_id
1 'polypeptide(L)'
;MTQQTQSLFNLIEQGVSPFHVVNICKERLTKSGFIELNPTEKWNLECHKKYFISYYDSTLIAFTVGTDPLNSLRLAAAHTDFPCLKIKPNPDVRKPPYGLLNIEAYGGLIRHAWLDRPLSVAGKVITKGPSAFAPQSHLINFEKPVAVIPEPAIHMNRTVNESASFNIQTNMLPLLTLLDKDTTDDFFLSALGNICHIEKDEILAYDLNLYPLIQPTYIGLNNEFIGSSRLDNLTSVDACMKALETSCPRGLSLICLFDNEEVGSRTKQGAASFIIPDLLRRIYSDLGYSEDTYTRQCASAFLLSIDVAHAYHPNYEEKNDITNYPVLNGGVVIKRASDQSYAGDAEAVAVITALAEEAKIPVQTFVNRADQRGGTTLGSLLSANLPVRTLDIGIPLLSMHSTFETAGSADQSHLISLLQAYLNKVI
;
A
#
# COMPACT_ATOMS: atom_id res chain seq x y z
N MET A 1 1.91 21.90 -10.93
CA MET A 1 1.99 20.73 -10.00
C MET A 1 1.59 21.25 -8.63
N THR A 2 0.58 20.70 -7.98
CA THR A 2 0.25 21.06 -6.61
C THR A 2 1.28 20.45 -5.66
N GLN A 3 1.49 21.06 -4.48
CA GLN A 3 2.40 20.50 -3.47
C GLN A 3 1.94 19.10 -2.98
N GLN A 4 0.65 18.82 -3.04
CA GLN A 4 0.07 17.53 -2.67
C GLN A 4 0.42 16.43 -3.66
N THR A 5 0.30 16.70 -4.96
CA THR A 5 0.66 15.72 -6.01
C THR A 5 2.16 15.44 -6.02
N GLN A 6 3.01 16.43 -5.73
CA GLN A 6 4.46 16.23 -5.66
C GLN A 6 4.84 15.27 -4.53
N SER A 7 4.16 15.32 -3.39
CA SER A 7 4.40 14.36 -2.29
C SER A 7 4.09 12.92 -2.71
N LEU A 8 2.96 12.73 -3.39
CA LEU A 8 2.59 11.42 -3.92
C LEU A 8 3.61 10.91 -4.95
N PHE A 9 4.02 11.76 -5.89
CA PHE A 9 5.01 11.37 -6.90
C PHE A 9 6.34 10.95 -6.26
N ASN A 10 6.84 11.72 -5.29
CA ASN A 10 8.05 11.36 -4.55
C ASN A 10 7.90 10.03 -3.79
N LEU A 11 6.73 9.77 -3.19
CA LEU A 11 6.46 8.51 -2.51
C LEU A 11 6.44 7.34 -3.51
N ILE A 12 5.83 7.50 -4.68
CA ILE A 12 5.79 6.46 -5.71
C ILE A 12 7.18 6.19 -6.28
N GLU A 13 7.97 7.23 -6.58
CA GLU A 13 9.32 7.06 -7.15
C GLU A 13 10.24 6.28 -6.24
N GLN A 14 10.17 6.52 -4.94
CA GLN A 14 11.05 5.91 -3.93
C GLN A 14 10.44 4.68 -3.26
N GLY A 15 9.11 4.58 -3.18
CA GLY A 15 8.35 3.50 -2.52
C GLY A 15 8.23 2.26 -3.39
N VAL A 16 9.34 1.66 -3.78
CA VAL A 16 9.44 0.54 -4.73
C VAL A 16 9.31 -0.84 -4.11
N SER A 17 9.15 -0.91 -2.80
CA SER A 17 8.72 -2.09 -2.02
C SER A 17 8.06 -1.64 -0.72
N PRO A 18 7.29 -2.49 0.00
CA PRO A 18 6.70 -2.13 1.29
C PRO A 18 7.73 -1.61 2.30
N PHE A 19 8.93 -2.16 2.27
CA PHE A 19 10.05 -1.75 3.13
C PHE A 19 10.51 -0.32 2.82
N HIS A 20 10.58 0.04 1.53
CA HIS A 20 10.92 1.40 1.09
C HIS A 20 9.81 2.39 1.47
N VAL A 21 8.54 2.02 1.29
CA VAL A 21 7.39 2.84 1.68
C VAL A 21 7.46 3.17 3.16
N VAL A 22 7.66 2.16 4.02
CA VAL A 22 7.77 2.37 5.47
C VAL A 22 8.98 3.24 5.82
N ASN A 23 10.14 3.02 5.19
CA ASN A 23 11.33 3.83 5.44
C ASN A 23 11.10 5.33 5.13
N ILE A 24 10.48 5.62 3.98
CA ILE A 24 10.13 7.00 3.59
C ILE A 24 9.14 7.61 4.59
N CYS A 25 8.14 6.85 5.00
CA CYS A 25 7.16 7.30 6.00
C CYS A 25 7.83 7.60 7.35
N LYS A 26 8.77 6.77 7.81
CA LYS A 26 9.55 7.01 9.04
C LYS A 26 10.35 8.31 8.94
N GLU A 27 11.05 8.54 7.83
CA GLU A 27 11.79 9.79 7.61
C GLU A 27 10.90 11.02 7.62
N ARG A 28 9.72 10.95 6.96
CA ARG A 28 8.73 12.04 6.94
C ARG A 28 8.19 12.33 8.34
N LEU A 29 7.83 11.29 9.09
CA LEU A 29 7.32 11.43 10.46
C LEU A 29 8.37 12.04 11.39
N THR A 30 9.61 11.56 11.32
CA THR A 30 10.72 12.12 12.10
C THR A 30 10.92 13.61 11.80
N LYS A 31 10.93 14.00 10.52
CA LYS A 31 11.00 15.43 10.10
C LYS A 31 9.80 16.25 10.59
N SER A 32 8.64 15.62 10.76
CA SER A 32 7.39 16.23 11.26
C SER A 32 7.28 16.21 12.80
N GLY A 33 8.35 15.82 13.51
CA GLY A 33 8.44 15.84 14.96
C GLY A 33 7.79 14.67 15.68
N PHE A 34 7.54 13.56 14.99
CA PHE A 34 7.09 12.33 15.62
C PHE A 34 8.28 11.58 16.26
N ILE A 35 8.03 10.95 17.38
CA ILE A 35 8.99 10.16 18.16
C ILE A 35 8.82 8.69 17.80
N GLU A 36 9.89 8.02 17.36
CA GLU A 36 9.88 6.57 17.14
C GLU A 36 9.84 5.83 18.47
N LEU A 37 8.93 4.88 18.61
CA LEU A 37 8.79 4.02 19.76
C LEU A 37 9.29 2.61 19.43
N ASN A 38 10.07 2.03 20.35
CA ASN A 38 10.44 0.63 20.27
C ASN A 38 9.33 -0.24 20.89
N PRO A 39 8.74 -1.21 20.17
CA PRO A 39 7.68 -2.06 20.70
C PRO A 39 8.12 -2.95 21.88
N THR A 40 9.43 -3.21 22.03
CA THR A 40 9.98 -4.05 23.10
C THR A 40 10.32 -3.29 24.38
N GLU A 41 10.27 -1.95 24.36
CA GLU A 41 10.63 -1.09 25.49
C GLU A 41 9.40 -0.55 26.21
N LYS A 42 9.60 -0.06 27.46
CA LYS A 42 8.57 0.73 28.16
C LYS A 42 8.46 2.09 27.51
N TRP A 43 7.23 2.60 27.42
CA TRP A 43 6.97 3.93 26.90
C TRP A 43 6.73 4.93 28.02
N ASN A 44 6.63 6.18 27.68
CA ASN A 44 6.20 7.28 28.53
C ASN A 44 5.48 8.28 27.61
N LEU A 45 4.22 8.00 27.32
CA LEU A 45 3.42 8.80 26.41
C LEU A 45 2.90 10.07 27.10
N GLU A 46 2.90 11.16 26.39
CA GLU A 46 2.46 12.45 26.87
C GLU A 46 1.39 13.05 25.94
N CYS A 47 0.44 13.77 26.52
CA CYS A 47 -0.47 14.62 25.72
C CYS A 47 0.31 15.61 24.88
N HIS A 48 -0.25 16.01 23.74
CA HIS A 48 0.34 16.90 22.75
C HIS A 48 1.61 16.35 22.03
N LYS A 49 1.90 15.08 22.18
CA LYS A 49 3.03 14.42 21.51
C LYS A 49 2.56 13.54 20.37
N LYS A 50 3.49 13.28 19.45
CA LYS A 50 3.29 12.50 18.24
C LYS A 50 4.28 11.35 18.25
N TYR A 51 3.81 10.16 17.90
CA TYR A 51 4.60 8.93 17.98
C TYR A 51 4.39 8.05 16.75
N PHE A 52 5.36 7.19 16.44
CA PHE A 52 5.18 6.13 15.47
C PHE A 52 5.94 4.86 15.87
N ILE A 53 5.49 3.73 15.32
CA ILE A 53 6.07 2.40 15.52
C ILE A 53 6.12 1.69 14.19
N SER A 54 7.26 1.08 13.87
CA SER A 54 7.42 0.18 12.72
C SER A 54 7.41 -1.28 13.19
N TYR A 55 6.66 -2.12 12.47
CA TYR A 55 6.63 -3.56 12.67
C TYR A 55 7.17 -4.27 11.43
N TYR A 56 8.20 -5.10 11.63
CA TYR A 56 8.79 -5.94 10.58
C TYR A 56 9.28 -5.16 9.35
N ASP A 57 9.56 -3.87 9.50
CA ASP A 57 10.00 -2.91 8.46
C ASP A 57 9.01 -2.70 7.29
N SER A 58 7.81 -3.27 7.34
CA SER A 58 6.82 -3.17 6.24
C SER A 58 5.44 -2.70 6.68
N THR A 59 5.17 -2.65 8.01
CA THR A 59 3.97 -2.07 8.60
C THR A 59 4.34 -0.92 9.52
N LEU A 60 3.61 0.19 9.43
CA LEU A 60 3.86 1.39 10.21
C LEU A 60 2.57 1.91 10.82
N ILE A 61 2.62 2.23 12.12
CA ILE A 61 1.52 2.88 12.82
C ILE A 61 2.03 4.18 13.41
N ALA A 62 1.34 5.29 13.11
CA ALA A 62 1.66 6.59 13.69
C ALA A 62 0.43 7.18 14.36
N PHE A 63 0.64 7.91 15.46
CA PHE A 63 -0.45 8.48 16.22
C PHE A 63 -0.10 9.80 16.89
N THR A 64 -1.14 10.60 17.13
CA THR A 64 -1.06 11.85 17.88
C THR A 64 -1.93 11.74 19.12
N VAL A 65 -1.35 11.99 20.28
CA VAL A 65 -2.06 12.09 21.56
C VAL A 65 -2.47 13.56 21.75
N GLY A 66 -3.75 13.86 21.62
CA GLY A 66 -4.27 15.21 21.73
C GLY A 66 -4.32 15.75 23.16
N THR A 67 -5.02 16.88 23.34
CA THR A 67 -5.19 17.53 24.66
C THR A 67 -6.05 16.73 25.62
N ASP A 68 -6.98 15.95 25.09
CA ASP A 68 -7.95 15.13 25.82
C ASP A 68 -8.11 13.79 25.10
N PRO A 69 -7.23 12.81 25.41
CA PRO A 69 -7.22 11.52 24.71
C PRO A 69 -8.55 10.75 24.74
N LEU A 70 -9.46 11.12 25.67
CA LEU A 70 -10.78 10.51 25.79
C LEU A 70 -11.86 11.22 24.96
N ASN A 71 -11.57 12.35 24.34
CA ASN A 71 -12.53 13.08 23.52
C ASN A 71 -12.98 12.28 22.30
N SER A 72 -12.06 11.62 21.62
CA SER A 72 -12.35 10.80 20.45
C SER A 72 -11.21 9.83 20.16
N LEU A 73 -11.56 8.67 19.55
CA LEU A 73 -10.60 7.74 18.95
C LEU A 73 -10.88 7.67 17.45
N ARG A 74 -9.96 8.13 16.62
CA ARG A 74 -10.05 8.13 15.16
C ARG A 74 -8.93 7.30 14.56
N LEU A 75 -9.28 6.37 13.69
CA LEU A 75 -8.34 5.50 12.99
C LEU A 75 -8.51 5.66 11.48
N ALA A 76 -7.39 5.68 10.77
CA ALA A 76 -7.36 5.60 9.31
C ALA A 76 -6.37 4.50 8.91
N ALA A 77 -6.77 3.57 8.05
CA ALA A 77 -5.95 2.43 7.68
C ALA A 77 -5.79 2.34 6.16
N ALA A 78 -4.56 2.06 5.70
CA ALA A 78 -4.19 1.83 4.31
C ALA A 78 -3.15 0.72 4.23
N HIS A 79 -2.68 0.34 3.03
CA HIS A 79 -1.63 -0.67 2.90
C HIS A 79 -0.40 -0.16 2.13
N THR A 80 0.75 -0.77 2.43
CA THR A 80 2.07 -0.41 1.92
C THR A 80 2.52 -1.28 0.75
N ASP A 81 1.93 -2.46 0.63
CA ASP A 81 2.21 -3.44 -0.41
C ASP A 81 1.41 -3.16 -1.69
N PHE A 82 1.76 -3.85 -2.75
CA PHE A 82 1.14 -3.74 -4.07
C PHE A 82 1.46 -4.99 -4.89
N PRO A 83 0.66 -5.33 -5.93
CA PRO A 83 0.93 -6.48 -6.78
C PRO A 83 2.29 -6.37 -7.46
N CYS A 84 3.09 -7.43 -7.39
CA CYS A 84 4.42 -7.47 -7.97
C CYS A 84 4.87 -8.89 -8.31
N LEU A 85 6.04 -9.02 -8.93
CA LEU A 85 6.71 -10.29 -9.17
C LEU A 85 7.82 -10.47 -8.12
N LYS A 86 7.64 -11.43 -7.21
CA LYS A 86 8.63 -11.77 -6.17
C LYS A 86 9.72 -12.68 -6.74
N ILE A 87 10.97 -12.44 -6.35
CA ILE A 87 12.11 -13.28 -6.71
C ILE A 87 12.17 -14.45 -5.74
N LYS A 88 12.18 -15.69 -6.27
CA LYS A 88 12.22 -16.91 -5.46
C LYS A 88 13.59 -17.15 -4.82
N PRO A 89 13.69 -17.94 -3.72
CA PRO A 89 14.95 -18.20 -3.02
C PRO A 89 16.08 -18.78 -3.89
N ASN A 90 15.76 -19.61 -4.88
CA ASN A 90 16.70 -20.10 -5.90
C ASN A 90 16.35 -19.43 -7.23
N PRO A 91 16.92 -18.26 -7.52
CA PRO A 91 16.41 -17.37 -8.57
C PRO A 91 16.96 -17.68 -9.96
N ASP A 92 18.09 -18.37 -10.07
CA ASP A 92 18.84 -18.50 -11.30
C ASP A 92 18.29 -19.60 -12.21
N VAL A 93 17.82 -19.21 -13.39
CA VAL A 93 17.32 -20.15 -14.42
C VAL A 93 18.18 -20.03 -15.65
N ARG A 94 18.88 -21.11 -16.02
CA ARG A 94 19.77 -21.19 -17.20
C ARG A 94 19.02 -21.74 -18.40
N LYS A 95 18.88 -20.94 -19.43
CA LYS A 95 18.42 -21.34 -20.77
C LYS A 95 19.40 -20.80 -21.81
N PRO A 96 20.56 -21.44 -21.99
CA PRO A 96 21.63 -20.91 -22.82
C PRO A 96 21.15 -20.45 -24.22
N PRO A 97 21.57 -19.27 -24.69
CA PRO A 97 22.60 -18.43 -24.09
C PRO A 97 22.08 -17.45 -23.01
N TYR A 98 20.86 -17.61 -22.50
CA TYR A 98 20.20 -16.66 -21.60
C TYR A 98 20.16 -17.12 -20.14
N GLY A 99 20.37 -16.16 -19.24
CA GLY A 99 20.08 -16.27 -17.80
C GLY A 99 18.79 -15.52 -17.47
N LEU A 100 17.87 -16.22 -16.79
CA LEU A 100 16.55 -15.73 -16.45
C LEU A 100 16.36 -15.78 -14.91
N LEU A 101 15.36 -15.02 -14.40
CA LEU A 101 14.97 -15.08 -13.00
C LEU A 101 13.78 -16.01 -12.79
N ASN A 102 13.84 -16.83 -11.73
CA ASN A 102 12.70 -17.57 -11.23
C ASN A 102 11.88 -16.67 -10.30
N ILE A 103 10.60 -16.50 -10.63
CA ILE A 103 9.72 -15.56 -9.95
C ILE A 103 8.38 -16.21 -9.59
N GLU A 104 7.63 -15.55 -8.73
CA GLU A 104 6.23 -15.84 -8.45
C GLU A 104 5.41 -14.55 -8.35
N ALA A 105 4.10 -14.66 -8.60
CA ALA A 105 3.18 -13.53 -8.43
C ALA A 105 2.90 -13.28 -6.95
N TYR A 106 2.87 -12.02 -6.59
CA TYR A 106 2.36 -11.50 -5.33
C TYR A 106 1.14 -10.62 -5.63
N GLY A 107 -0.01 -10.99 -5.09
CA GLY A 107 -1.29 -10.34 -5.39
C GLY A 107 -1.88 -10.68 -6.76
N GLY A 108 -2.92 -9.95 -7.14
CA GLY A 108 -3.68 -10.16 -8.37
C GLY A 108 -3.17 -9.33 -9.55
N LEU A 109 -2.16 -9.82 -10.29
CA LEU A 109 -1.54 -9.08 -11.39
C LEU A 109 -2.36 -9.04 -12.68
N ILE A 110 -2.39 -7.90 -13.37
CA ILE A 110 -2.69 -7.84 -14.81
C ILE A 110 -1.42 -8.24 -15.57
N ARG A 111 -1.26 -9.55 -15.86
CA ARG A 111 0.00 -10.13 -16.32
C ARG A 111 0.56 -9.53 -17.60
N HIS A 112 -0.28 -9.25 -18.61
CA HIS A 112 0.18 -8.67 -19.88
C HIS A 112 0.77 -7.26 -19.71
N ALA A 113 0.39 -6.52 -18.67
CA ALA A 113 0.95 -5.21 -18.40
C ALA A 113 2.44 -5.24 -17.98
N TRP A 114 2.94 -6.42 -17.59
CA TRP A 114 4.34 -6.61 -17.18
C TRP A 114 5.29 -6.92 -18.33
N LEU A 115 4.75 -7.25 -19.50
CA LEU A 115 5.55 -7.58 -20.67
C LEU A 115 6.15 -6.32 -21.30
N ASP A 116 7.31 -6.47 -21.95
CA ASP A 116 8.02 -5.42 -22.70
C ASP A 116 8.31 -4.14 -21.89
N ARG A 117 8.42 -4.27 -20.55
CA ARG A 117 8.73 -3.18 -19.64
C ARG A 117 10.14 -3.30 -19.07
N PRO A 118 10.89 -2.19 -18.95
CA PRO A 118 12.12 -2.20 -18.18
C PRO A 118 11.79 -2.42 -16.69
N LEU A 119 12.38 -3.46 -16.10
CA LEU A 119 12.17 -3.85 -14.71
C LEU A 119 13.43 -3.66 -13.89
N SER A 120 13.28 -3.22 -12.66
CA SER A 120 14.34 -3.15 -11.66
C SER A 120 14.02 -4.06 -10.46
N VAL A 121 14.96 -4.17 -9.53
CA VAL A 121 14.86 -5.01 -8.33
C VAL A 121 14.94 -4.12 -7.09
N ALA A 122 14.04 -4.37 -6.13
CA ALA A 122 14.06 -3.71 -4.84
C ALA A 122 13.53 -4.63 -3.74
N GLY A 123 13.84 -4.29 -2.48
CA GLY A 123 13.36 -5.01 -1.31
C GLY A 123 14.36 -5.03 -0.19
N LYS A 124 14.46 -6.17 0.51
CA LYS A 124 15.29 -6.33 1.70
C LYS A 124 16.18 -7.56 1.57
N VAL A 125 17.46 -7.41 1.91
CA VAL A 125 18.44 -8.49 2.02
C VAL A 125 18.81 -8.66 3.49
N ILE A 126 18.91 -9.90 3.94
CA ILE A 126 19.26 -10.28 5.30
C ILE A 126 20.63 -10.94 5.29
N THR A 127 21.54 -10.40 6.09
CA THR A 127 22.89 -10.92 6.29
C THR A 127 23.11 -11.42 7.70
N LYS A 128 24.25 -12.08 7.92
CA LYS A 128 24.71 -12.47 9.26
C LYS A 128 24.82 -11.24 10.16
N GLY A 129 24.34 -11.37 11.37
CA GLY A 129 24.42 -10.34 12.40
C GLY A 129 25.20 -10.85 13.63
N PRO A 130 25.15 -10.12 14.75
CA PRO A 130 25.88 -10.48 15.98
C PRO A 130 25.42 -11.81 16.59
N SER A 131 24.21 -12.28 16.27
CA SER A 131 23.70 -13.59 16.67
C SER A 131 22.67 -14.12 15.69
N ALA A 132 22.30 -15.41 15.80
CA ALA A 132 21.27 -16.03 14.96
C ALA A 132 19.87 -15.36 15.08
N PHE A 133 19.57 -14.76 16.23
CA PHE A 133 18.32 -14.04 16.48
C PHE A 133 18.41 -12.52 16.25
N ALA A 134 19.56 -12.04 15.79
CA ALA A 134 19.80 -10.63 15.48
C ALA A 134 20.52 -10.48 14.12
N PRO A 135 19.89 -10.96 13.01
CA PRO A 135 20.44 -10.75 11.67
C PRO A 135 20.42 -9.26 11.30
N GLN A 136 21.26 -8.86 10.35
CA GLN A 136 21.25 -7.51 9.82
C GLN A 136 20.36 -7.42 8.59
N SER A 137 19.61 -6.31 8.48
CA SER A 137 18.72 -6.01 7.36
C SER A 137 19.29 -4.87 6.52
N HIS A 138 19.30 -5.04 5.21
CA HIS A 138 19.75 -4.04 4.24
C HIS A 138 18.64 -3.77 3.25
N LEU A 139 18.24 -2.50 3.14
CA LEU A 139 17.27 -2.04 2.16
C LEU A 139 17.97 -1.88 0.80
N ILE A 140 17.44 -2.50 -0.25
CA ILE A 140 18.11 -2.62 -1.54
C ILE A 140 17.21 -2.09 -2.65
N ASN A 141 17.78 -1.25 -3.51
CA ASN A 141 17.17 -0.79 -4.76
C ASN A 141 18.24 -0.70 -5.84
N PHE A 142 18.03 -1.37 -6.98
CA PHE A 142 18.99 -1.33 -8.09
C PHE A 142 18.92 -0.04 -8.92
N GLU A 143 17.79 0.67 -8.87
CA GLU A 143 17.59 1.99 -9.50
C GLU A 143 17.84 2.06 -11.02
N LYS A 144 18.09 0.94 -11.66
CA LYS A 144 18.36 0.81 -13.11
C LYS A 144 17.59 -0.36 -13.70
N PRO A 145 17.29 -0.34 -15.01
CA PRO A 145 16.69 -1.49 -15.66
C PRO A 145 17.69 -2.66 -15.70
N VAL A 146 17.30 -3.78 -15.13
CA VAL A 146 18.13 -5.00 -15.09
C VAL A 146 17.45 -6.21 -15.69
N ALA A 147 16.13 -6.15 -15.90
CA ALA A 147 15.37 -7.27 -16.45
C ALA A 147 14.25 -6.79 -17.37
N VAL A 148 13.80 -7.69 -18.23
CA VAL A 148 12.64 -7.52 -19.10
C VAL A 148 11.96 -8.87 -19.33
N ILE A 149 10.63 -8.88 -19.50
CA ILE A 149 9.85 -10.05 -19.90
C ILE A 149 9.42 -9.83 -21.35
N PRO A 150 10.16 -10.33 -22.35
CA PRO A 150 9.85 -10.04 -23.75
C PRO A 150 8.67 -10.88 -24.25
N GLU A 151 7.71 -10.22 -24.91
CA GLU A 151 6.62 -10.89 -25.63
C GLU A 151 7.15 -11.53 -26.92
N PRO A 152 6.70 -12.72 -27.31
CA PRO A 152 6.98 -13.26 -28.63
C PRO A 152 6.46 -12.33 -29.74
N ALA A 153 7.25 -12.18 -30.82
CA ALA A 153 6.82 -11.38 -31.93
C ALA A 153 5.48 -11.88 -32.52
N ILE A 154 4.65 -10.97 -33.04
CA ILE A 154 3.33 -11.31 -33.61
C ILE A 154 3.35 -12.48 -34.59
N HIS A 155 4.48 -12.64 -35.33
CA HIS A 155 4.65 -13.75 -36.26
C HIS A 155 4.79 -15.11 -35.61
N MET A 156 5.19 -15.14 -34.31
CA MET A 156 5.34 -16.36 -33.50
C MET A 156 4.09 -16.65 -32.68
N ASN A 157 3.23 -15.65 -32.43
CA ASN A 157 1.98 -15.76 -31.69
C ASN A 157 0.87 -14.93 -32.36
N ARG A 158 0.29 -15.45 -33.45
CA ARG A 158 -0.69 -14.71 -34.27
C ARG A 158 -2.05 -14.51 -33.58
N THR A 159 -2.34 -15.28 -32.53
CA THR A 159 -3.59 -15.21 -31.77
C THR A 159 -3.51 -14.35 -30.51
N VAL A 160 -2.38 -13.68 -30.28
CA VAL A 160 -2.15 -12.87 -29.07
C VAL A 160 -3.22 -11.80 -28.84
N ASN A 161 -3.75 -11.22 -29.92
CA ASN A 161 -4.81 -10.19 -29.83
C ASN A 161 -6.24 -10.78 -29.68
N GLU A 162 -6.42 -12.10 -29.82
CA GLU A 162 -7.71 -12.78 -29.68
C GLU A 162 -7.86 -13.40 -28.30
N SER A 163 -6.82 -14.08 -27.81
CA SER A 163 -6.76 -14.63 -26.47
C SER A 163 -5.33 -14.82 -26.02
N ALA A 164 -4.92 -14.14 -24.98
CA ALA A 164 -3.60 -14.28 -24.37
C ALA A 164 -3.74 -14.89 -22.96
N SER A 165 -3.06 -16.00 -22.74
CA SER A 165 -2.92 -16.62 -21.43
C SER A 165 -1.44 -16.67 -21.07
N PHE A 166 -1.06 -15.95 -20.01
CA PHE A 166 0.33 -15.88 -19.55
C PHE A 166 0.51 -16.77 -18.32
N ASN A 167 1.26 -17.86 -18.50
CA ASN A 167 1.69 -18.70 -17.38
C ASN A 167 2.97 -18.10 -16.79
N ILE A 168 2.92 -17.76 -15.50
CA ILE A 168 4.05 -17.10 -14.81
C ILE A 168 5.30 -17.98 -14.82
N GLN A 169 5.16 -19.29 -14.61
CA GLN A 169 6.27 -20.24 -14.51
C GLN A 169 6.98 -20.49 -15.85
N THR A 170 6.28 -20.35 -16.98
CA THR A 170 6.80 -20.72 -18.29
C THR A 170 6.99 -19.55 -19.26
N ASN A 171 6.11 -18.54 -19.18
CA ASN A 171 6.05 -17.44 -20.15
C ASN A 171 6.56 -16.10 -19.60
N MET A 172 6.70 -15.97 -18.27
CA MET A 172 6.99 -14.68 -17.66
C MET A 172 8.32 -14.65 -16.89
N LEU A 173 9.23 -15.58 -17.14
CA LEU A 173 10.55 -15.54 -16.52
C LEU A 173 11.34 -14.35 -17.08
N PRO A 174 11.74 -13.37 -16.25
CA PRO A 174 12.45 -12.19 -16.72
C PRO A 174 13.84 -12.52 -17.26
N LEU A 175 14.16 -12.00 -18.44
CA LEU A 175 15.49 -12.06 -19.03
C LEU A 175 16.41 -11.09 -18.28
N LEU A 176 17.52 -11.61 -17.72
CA LEU A 176 18.44 -10.85 -16.89
C LEU A 176 19.81 -10.64 -17.54
N THR A 177 20.38 -11.69 -18.17
CA THR A 177 21.75 -11.66 -18.65
C THR A 177 21.99 -12.65 -19.81
N LEU A 178 23.14 -12.49 -20.48
CA LEU A 178 23.70 -13.52 -21.35
C LEU A 178 24.68 -14.41 -20.56
N LEU A 179 24.57 -15.70 -20.75
CA LEU A 179 25.45 -16.68 -20.14
C LEU A 179 26.67 -16.88 -21.03
N ASP A 180 27.85 -16.78 -20.46
CA ASP A 180 29.12 -17.12 -21.06
C ASP A 180 29.83 -18.24 -20.27
N LYS A 181 31.10 -18.49 -20.57
CA LYS A 181 31.89 -19.57 -19.94
C LYS A 181 32.24 -19.23 -18.48
N ASP A 182 32.27 -17.93 -18.16
CA ASP A 182 32.69 -17.43 -16.86
C ASP A 182 31.50 -17.13 -15.95
N THR A 183 30.26 -17.21 -16.48
CA THR A 183 29.04 -16.96 -15.71
C THR A 183 28.80 -18.09 -14.70
N THR A 184 28.85 -17.73 -13.43
CA THR A 184 28.60 -18.66 -12.29
C THR A 184 27.16 -19.16 -12.27
N ASP A 185 26.91 -20.29 -11.58
CA ASP A 185 25.55 -20.84 -11.47
C ASP A 185 24.63 -19.97 -10.62
N ASP A 186 25.19 -19.14 -9.76
CA ASP A 186 24.52 -18.18 -8.87
C ASP A 186 24.68 -16.72 -9.36
N PHE A 187 24.46 -16.49 -10.65
CA PHE A 187 24.73 -15.19 -11.28
C PHE A 187 23.89 -14.04 -10.70
N PHE A 188 22.65 -14.30 -10.25
CA PHE A 188 21.85 -13.26 -9.60
C PHE A 188 22.36 -12.89 -8.22
N LEU A 189 22.71 -13.89 -7.38
CA LEU A 189 23.27 -13.63 -6.05
C LEU A 189 24.63 -12.92 -6.14
N SER A 190 25.45 -13.29 -7.13
CA SER A 190 26.71 -12.60 -7.41
C SER A 190 26.49 -11.14 -7.83
N ALA A 191 25.50 -10.87 -8.69
CA ALA A 191 25.13 -9.51 -9.08
C ALA A 191 24.55 -8.71 -7.89
N LEU A 192 23.72 -9.35 -7.05
CA LEU A 192 23.16 -8.76 -5.84
C LEU A 192 24.27 -8.33 -4.88
N GLY A 193 25.22 -9.23 -4.58
CA GLY A 193 26.36 -8.93 -3.73
C GLY A 193 27.19 -7.76 -4.26
N ASN A 194 27.51 -7.75 -5.55
CA ASN A 194 28.27 -6.68 -6.19
C ASN A 194 27.57 -5.32 -6.13
N ILE A 195 26.27 -5.27 -6.42
CA ILE A 195 25.49 -4.01 -6.43
C ILE A 195 25.31 -3.47 -5.01
N CYS A 196 25.12 -4.38 -4.04
CA CYS A 196 24.86 -4.01 -2.65
C CYS A 196 26.13 -3.85 -1.82
N HIS A 197 27.31 -4.16 -2.39
CA HIS A 197 28.58 -4.21 -1.67
C HIS A 197 28.55 -5.15 -0.45
N ILE A 198 27.90 -6.31 -0.63
CA ILE A 198 27.76 -7.37 0.37
C ILE A 198 28.42 -8.63 -0.20
N GLU A 199 29.25 -9.29 0.58
CA GLU A 199 29.81 -10.60 0.18
C GLU A 199 28.64 -11.60 0.05
N LYS A 200 28.53 -12.28 -1.08
CA LYS A 200 27.40 -13.19 -1.37
C LYS A 200 27.21 -14.27 -0.31
N ASP A 201 28.31 -14.76 0.28
CA ASP A 201 28.30 -15.80 1.32
C ASP A 201 27.80 -15.29 2.69
N GLU A 202 27.64 -13.98 2.84
CA GLU A 202 27.00 -13.36 4.01
C GLU A 202 25.49 -13.22 3.85
N ILE A 203 24.96 -13.32 2.61
CA ILE A 203 23.52 -13.25 2.34
C ILE A 203 22.87 -14.54 2.83
N LEU A 204 22.00 -14.42 3.84
CA LEU A 204 21.24 -15.54 4.41
C LEU A 204 19.88 -15.73 3.74
N ALA A 205 19.22 -14.61 3.42
CA ALA A 205 17.89 -14.60 2.82
C ALA A 205 17.59 -13.22 2.19
N TYR A 206 16.52 -13.12 1.43
CA TYR A 206 16.02 -11.87 0.91
C TYR A 206 14.50 -11.89 0.69
N ASP A 207 13.91 -10.70 0.72
CA ASP A 207 12.55 -10.40 0.25
C ASP A 207 12.66 -9.37 -0.86
N LEU A 208 12.82 -9.81 -2.10
CA LEU A 208 13.02 -8.96 -3.27
C LEU A 208 11.86 -9.08 -4.26
N ASN A 209 11.53 -7.96 -4.87
CA ASN A 209 10.54 -7.89 -5.93
C ASN A 209 11.07 -7.13 -7.15
N LEU A 210 10.54 -7.49 -8.30
CA LEU A 210 10.66 -6.68 -9.52
C LEU A 210 9.63 -5.57 -9.46
N TYR A 211 10.00 -4.41 -9.98
CA TYR A 211 9.11 -3.28 -10.19
C TYR A 211 9.35 -2.60 -11.54
N PRO A 212 8.32 -2.05 -12.20
CA PRO A 212 8.48 -1.32 -13.45
C PRO A 212 9.12 0.05 -13.20
N LEU A 213 10.12 0.40 -14.00
CA LEU A 213 10.76 1.73 -13.99
C LEU A 213 9.90 2.72 -14.78
N ILE A 214 8.78 3.11 -14.18
CA ILE A 214 7.83 4.07 -14.75
C ILE A 214 7.74 5.26 -13.82
N GLN A 215 7.98 6.45 -14.37
CA GLN A 215 7.83 7.71 -13.63
C GLN A 215 6.36 8.12 -13.55
N PRO A 216 5.88 8.57 -12.39
CA PRO A 216 4.55 9.14 -12.28
C PRO A 216 4.43 10.40 -13.14
N THR A 217 3.32 10.54 -13.84
CA THR A 217 3.13 11.63 -14.79
C THR A 217 1.69 12.11 -14.83
N TYR A 218 1.51 13.35 -15.31
CA TYR A 218 0.20 13.85 -15.68
C TYR A 218 -0.17 13.40 -17.11
N ILE A 219 -1.45 13.10 -17.29
CA ILE A 219 -2.04 12.68 -18.57
C ILE A 219 -3.30 13.51 -18.82
N GLY A 220 -3.66 13.63 -20.09
CA GLY A 220 -4.81 14.39 -20.55
C GLY A 220 -4.43 15.73 -21.16
N LEU A 221 -5.35 16.31 -21.91
CA LEU A 221 -5.12 17.57 -22.63
C LEU A 221 -4.85 18.75 -21.67
N ASN A 222 -5.42 18.68 -20.43
CA ASN A 222 -5.26 19.71 -19.42
C ASN A 222 -4.71 19.12 -18.10
N ASN A 223 -4.00 17.97 -18.16
CA ASN A 223 -3.45 17.27 -16.98
C ASN A 223 -4.54 16.78 -16.01
N GLU A 224 -5.66 16.32 -16.52
CA GLU A 224 -6.81 15.88 -15.72
C GLU A 224 -6.55 14.57 -14.97
N PHE A 225 -5.56 13.79 -15.40
CA PHE A 225 -5.26 12.47 -14.84
C PHE A 225 -3.84 12.38 -14.33
N ILE A 226 -3.61 11.44 -13.44
CA ILE A 226 -2.31 10.96 -12.98
C ILE A 226 -2.14 9.53 -13.45
N GLY A 227 -1.02 9.22 -14.11
CA GLY A 227 -0.66 7.87 -14.49
C GLY A 227 0.61 7.42 -13.79
N SER A 228 0.59 6.24 -13.18
CA SER A 228 1.76 5.61 -12.54
C SER A 228 1.49 4.16 -12.18
N SER A 229 2.53 3.43 -11.81
CA SER A 229 2.39 2.18 -11.05
C SER A 229 2.12 2.47 -9.57
N ARG A 230 1.52 1.52 -8.84
CA ARG A 230 1.36 1.55 -7.38
C ARG A 230 0.51 2.71 -6.84
N LEU A 231 -0.39 3.29 -7.66
CA LEU A 231 -1.41 4.21 -7.15
C LEU A 231 -2.29 3.49 -6.12
N ASP A 232 -2.58 2.24 -6.37
CA ASP A 232 -3.01 1.22 -5.42
C ASP A 232 -1.80 0.72 -4.62
N ASN A 233 -1.63 1.07 -3.35
CA ASN A 233 -2.45 1.96 -2.52
C ASN A 233 -1.63 3.15 -1.97
N LEU A 234 -0.55 3.55 -2.69
CA LEU A 234 0.32 4.65 -2.25
C LEU A 234 -0.41 6.00 -2.23
N THR A 235 -1.50 6.15 -2.98
CA THR A 235 -2.40 7.31 -2.88
C THR A 235 -3.00 7.42 -1.48
N SER A 236 -3.50 6.32 -0.93
CA SER A 236 -4.06 6.27 0.43
C SER A 236 -2.98 6.43 1.51
N VAL A 237 -1.80 5.81 1.31
CA VAL A 237 -0.65 6.00 2.21
C VAL A 237 -0.25 7.47 2.30
N ASP A 238 -0.05 8.16 1.16
CA ASP A 238 0.32 9.58 1.15
C ASP A 238 -0.78 10.45 1.78
N ALA A 239 -2.06 10.14 1.52
CA ALA A 239 -3.18 10.87 2.11
C ALA A 239 -3.25 10.71 3.64
N CYS A 240 -3.08 9.49 4.16
CA CYS A 240 -2.99 9.22 5.59
C CYS A 240 -1.82 9.98 6.24
N MET A 241 -0.65 9.91 5.63
CA MET A 241 0.55 10.61 6.11
C MET A 241 0.32 12.13 6.16
N LYS A 242 -0.13 12.73 5.06
CA LYS A 242 -0.40 14.18 4.97
C LYS A 242 -1.44 14.63 6.00
N ALA A 243 -2.51 13.88 6.15
CA ALA A 243 -3.55 14.22 7.10
C ALA A 243 -3.03 14.19 8.53
N LEU A 244 -2.28 13.16 8.94
CA LEU A 244 -1.75 13.05 10.30
C LEU A 244 -0.65 14.07 10.58
N GLU A 245 0.29 14.29 9.64
CA GLU A 245 1.39 15.28 9.79
C GLU A 245 0.86 16.68 10.12
N THR A 246 -0.28 17.05 9.53
CA THR A 246 -0.89 18.39 9.67
C THR A 246 -2.03 18.45 10.67
N SER A 247 -2.45 17.31 11.25
CA SER A 247 -3.54 17.27 12.21
C SER A 247 -3.11 17.76 13.59
N CYS A 248 -4.06 18.39 14.30
CA CYS A 248 -3.96 18.75 15.71
C CYS A 248 -5.21 18.27 16.45
N PRO A 249 -5.41 16.94 16.58
CA PRO A 249 -6.62 16.39 17.16
C PRO A 249 -6.73 16.73 18.63
N ARG A 250 -7.97 16.85 19.14
CA ARG A 250 -8.23 16.92 20.58
C ARG A 250 -8.09 15.55 21.23
N GLY A 251 -8.57 14.50 20.57
CA GLY A 251 -8.53 13.12 21.02
C GLY A 251 -7.27 12.35 20.60
N LEU A 252 -7.40 11.04 20.48
CA LEU A 252 -6.38 10.13 19.96
C LEU A 252 -6.66 9.85 18.48
N SER A 253 -5.68 10.13 17.62
CA SER A 253 -5.78 9.88 16.17
C SER A 253 -4.62 9.02 15.69
N LEU A 254 -4.93 7.96 14.93
CA LEU A 254 -3.96 6.99 14.40
C LEU A 254 -4.09 6.86 12.89
N ILE A 255 -2.95 6.63 12.24
CA ILE A 255 -2.89 5.99 10.91
C ILE A 255 -2.21 4.62 11.04
N CYS A 256 -2.71 3.65 10.28
CA CYS A 256 -2.26 2.26 10.29
C CYS A 256 -1.95 1.87 8.83
N LEU A 257 -0.67 1.70 8.50
CA LEU A 257 -0.21 1.35 7.16
C LEU A 257 0.27 -0.10 7.21
N PHE A 258 -0.57 -1.03 6.73
CA PHE A 258 -0.35 -2.46 6.81
C PHE A 258 0.37 -3.02 5.59
N ASP A 259 1.07 -4.13 5.76
CA ASP A 259 1.60 -4.96 4.69
C ASP A 259 0.67 -6.16 4.43
N ASN A 260 0.86 -6.83 3.29
CA ASN A 260 0.18 -8.06 2.89
C ASN A 260 -1.34 -7.95 2.65
N GLU A 261 -1.84 -6.76 2.34
CA GLU A 261 -3.24 -6.61 1.92
C GLU A 261 -3.53 -7.44 0.68
N GLU A 262 -2.69 -7.34 -0.34
CA GLU A 262 -2.79 -7.96 -1.66
C GLU A 262 -2.81 -9.50 -1.65
N VAL A 263 -2.48 -10.09 -0.51
CA VAL A 263 -2.50 -11.55 -0.28
C VAL A 263 -3.42 -11.95 0.87
N GLY A 264 -4.33 -11.05 1.27
CA GLY A 264 -5.44 -11.31 2.19
C GLY A 264 -5.22 -10.92 3.65
N SER A 265 -4.24 -10.09 3.98
CA SER A 265 -4.03 -9.48 5.32
C SER A 265 -3.82 -10.43 6.50
N ARG A 266 -3.78 -11.75 6.30
CA ARG A 266 -3.75 -12.78 7.36
C ARG A 266 -2.31 -13.17 7.76
N THR A 267 -1.51 -12.17 8.08
CA THR A 267 -0.11 -12.33 8.51
C THR A 267 0.13 -11.56 9.79
N LYS A 268 1.32 -11.76 10.40
CA LYS A 268 1.71 -11.02 11.62
C LYS A 268 1.76 -9.49 11.44
N GLN A 269 1.97 -9.00 10.21
CA GLN A 269 2.03 -7.58 9.85
C GLN A 269 0.81 -7.09 9.05
N GLY A 270 -0.16 -7.96 8.76
CA GLY A 270 -1.39 -7.61 8.05
C GLY A 270 -2.50 -7.09 8.96
N ALA A 271 -3.54 -6.54 8.36
CA ALA A 271 -4.68 -5.93 9.07
C ALA A 271 -5.48 -6.92 9.93
N ALA A 272 -5.43 -8.22 9.63
CA ALA A 272 -6.06 -9.27 10.44
C ALA A 272 -5.26 -9.65 11.70
N SER A 273 -4.07 -9.06 11.94
CA SER A 273 -3.29 -9.27 13.16
C SER A 273 -3.90 -8.54 14.36
N PHE A 274 -3.44 -8.89 15.57
CA PHE A 274 -3.83 -8.20 16.80
C PHE A 274 -2.98 -6.95 17.11
N ILE A 275 -2.15 -6.48 16.17
CA ILE A 275 -1.28 -5.31 16.40
C ILE A 275 -2.08 -4.11 16.89
N ILE A 276 -3.23 -3.78 16.27
CA ILE A 276 -3.98 -2.56 16.62
C ILE A 276 -4.71 -2.71 17.97
N PRO A 277 -5.47 -3.78 18.25
CA PRO A 277 -6.05 -3.96 19.57
C PRO A 277 -5.02 -3.91 20.70
N ASP A 278 -3.88 -4.57 20.53
CA ASP A 278 -2.83 -4.62 21.56
C ASP A 278 -2.13 -3.25 21.72
N LEU A 279 -1.87 -2.57 20.59
CA LEU A 279 -1.28 -1.23 20.59
C LEU A 279 -2.19 -0.21 21.31
N LEU A 280 -3.47 -0.18 20.96
CA LEU A 280 -4.44 0.73 21.60
C LEU A 280 -4.54 0.46 23.12
N ARG A 281 -4.64 -0.81 23.51
CA ARG A 281 -4.63 -1.18 24.95
C ARG A 281 -3.38 -0.66 25.64
N ARG A 282 -2.23 -0.82 25.01
CA ARG A 282 -0.95 -0.34 25.53
C ARG A 282 -0.90 1.18 25.61
N ILE A 283 -1.38 1.92 24.60
CA ILE A 283 -1.45 3.39 24.60
C ILE A 283 -2.30 3.87 25.78
N TYR A 284 -3.53 3.36 25.95
CA TYR A 284 -4.41 3.76 27.05
C TYR A 284 -3.81 3.41 28.41
N SER A 285 -3.20 2.23 28.55
CA SER A 285 -2.53 1.82 29.80
C SER A 285 -1.34 2.73 30.15
N ASP A 286 -0.51 3.10 29.16
CA ASP A 286 0.66 3.98 29.37
C ASP A 286 0.24 5.41 29.73
N LEU A 287 -0.90 5.88 29.20
CA LEU A 287 -1.53 7.15 29.56
C LEU A 287 -2.26 7.10 30.94
N GLY A 288 -2.21 5.97 31.65
CA GLY A 288 -2.81 5.81 32.99
C GLY A 288 -4.30 5.48 33.00
N TYR A 289 -4.89 5.08 31.85
CA TYR A 289 -6.30 4.72 31.77
C TYR A 289 -6.53 3.23 32.00
N SER A 290 -7.76 2.89 32.47
CA SER A 290 -8.17 1.52 32.76
C SER A 290 -8.58 0.74 31.49
N GLU A 291 -8.64 -0.60 31.58
CA GLU A 291 -9.17 -1.48 30.54
C GLU A 291 -10.65 -1.15 30.20
N ASP A 292 -11.46 -0.77 31.20
CA ASP A 292 -12.83 -0.30 30.98
C ASP A 292 -12.86 0.97 30.14
N THR A 293 -11.95 1.91 30.38
CA THR A 293 -11.81 3.13 29.57
C THR A 293 -11.43 2.79 28.13
N TYR A 294 -10.45 1.92 27.91
CA TYR A 294 -10.08 1.43 26.58
C TYR A 294 -11.29 0.82 25.84
N THR A 295 -12.03 -0.06 26.52
CA THR A 295 -13.21 -0.73 25.95
C THR A 295 -14.28 0.28 25.51
N ARG A 296 -14.57 1.29 26.35
CA ARG A 296 -15.52 2.36 26.02
C ARG A 296 -15.06 3.24 24.88
N GLN A 297 -13.76 3.55 24.81
CA GLN A 297 -13.19 4.32 23.72
C GLN A 297 -13.27 3.56 22.38
N CYS A 298 -12.99 2.25 22.36
CA CYS A 298 -13.20 1.43 21.19
C CYS A 298 -14.67 1.41 20.73
N ALA A 299 -15.63 1.31 21.68
CA ALA A 299 -17.06 1.31 21.35
C ALA A 299 -17.54 2.63 20.70
N SER A 300 -16.89 3.76 20.99
CA SER A 300 -17.19 5.09 20.41
C SER A 300 -16.28 5.49 19.25
N ALA A 301 -15.30 4.65 18.92
CA ALA A 301 -14.31 4.91 17.88
C ALA A 301 -14.91 4.88 16.47
N PHE A 302 -14.16 5.45 15.53
CA PHE A 302 -14.45 5.35 14.11
C PHE A 302 -13.16 4.99 13.35
N LEU A 303 -13.27 4.07 12.39
CA LEU A 303 -12.21 3.62 11.51
C LEU A 303 -12.56 3.93 10.06
N LEU A 304 -11.68 4.60 9.36
CA LEU A 304 -11.69 4.67 7.90
C LEU A 304 -10.69 3.65 7.35
N SER A 305 -11.18 2.72 6.56
CA SER A 305 -10.37 1.83 5.73
C SER A 305 -10.25 2.48 4.36
N ILE A 306 -9.01 2.78 3.95
CA ILE A 306 -8.76 3.63 2.80
C ILE A 306 -8.00 2.82 1.76
N ASP A 307 -8.71 2.56 0.68
CA ASP A 307 -8.23 1.77 -0.44
C ASP A 307 -8.94 2.20 -1.71
N VAL A 308 -8.26 2.20 -2.85
CA VAL A 308 -8.80 2.68 -4.13
C VAL A 308 -10.08 1.96 -4.53
N ALA A 309 -10.89 2.57 -5.37
CA ALA A 309 -12.14 2.02 -5.88
C ALA A 309 -12.11 1.92 -7.41
N HIS A 310 -12.82 0.95 -7.99
CA HIS A 310 -12.95 0.87 -9.45
C HIS A 310 -13.71 2.07 -9.99
N ALA A 311 -13.08 2.82 -10.92
CA ALA A 311 -13.75 3.88 -11.66
C ALA A 311 -14.59 3.32 -12.82
N TYR A 312 -15.59 4.07 -13.24
CA TYR A 312 -16.32 3.81 -14.49
C TYR A 312 -15.35 3.72 -15.66
N HIS A 313 -15.37 2.57 -16.35
CA HIS A 313 -14.48 2.32 -17.48
C HIS A 313 -15.22 2.55 -18.81
N PRO A 314 -14.86 3.59 -19.59
CA PRO A 314 -15.66 3.98 -20.77
C PRO A 314 -15.67 2.95 -21.91
N ASN A 315 -14.68 2.05 -21.95
CA ASN A 315 -14.63 0.97 -22.97
C ASN A 315 -15.25 -0.35 -22.47
N TYR A 316 -15.69 -0.42 -21.20
CA TYR A 316 -16.28 -1.59 -20.55
C TYR A 316 -17.42 -1.17 -19.64
N GLU A 317 -18.37 -0.40 -20.20
CA GLU A 317 -19.53 0.15 -19.45
C GLU A 317 -20.32 -0.94 -18.77
N GLU A 318 -20.45 -2.10 -19.41
CA GLU A 318 -21.19 -3.27 -18.89
C GLU A 318 -20.55 -3.90 -17.64
N LYS A 319 -19.33 -3.53 -17.27
CA LYS A 319 -18.67 -4.02 -16.04
C LYS A 319 -19.07 -3.25 -14.78
N ASN A 320 -19.73 -2.11 -14.94
CA ASN A 320 -20.11 -1.26 -13.82
C ASN A 320 -21.54 -1.59 -13.33
N ASP A 321 -21.85 -1.22 -12.09
CA ASP A 321 -23.22 -1.14 -11.62
C ASP A 321 -23.97 -0.06 -12.42
N ILE A 322 -25.28 -0.22 -12.58
CA ILE A 322 -26.10 0.64 -13.45
C ILE A 322 -26.30 2.06 -12.90
N THR A 323 -26.10 2.30 -11.61
CA THR A 323 -26.34 3.59 -10.94
C THR A 323 -25.25 4.01 -9.96
N ASN A 324 -24.39 3.08 -9.50
CA ASN A 324 -23.40 3.33 -8.45
C ASN A 324 -21.98 3.13 -8.98
N TYR A 325 -21.56 4.00 -9.89
CA TYR A 325 -20.23 3.98 -10.50
C TYR A 325 -19.54 5.33 -10.34
N PRO A 326 -18.37 5.39 -9.70
CA PRO A 326 -17.62 6.63 -9.57
C PRO A 326 -16.83 6.96 -10.85
N VAL A 327 -16.62 8.24 -11.08
CA VAL A 327 -15.80 8.76 -12.17
C VAL A 327 -14.52 9.42 -11.65
N LEU A 328 -13.46 9.46 -12.45
CA LEU A 328 -12.23 10.17 -12.13
C LEU A 328 -12.53 11.67 -11.95
N ASN A 329 -11.88 12.31 -10.98
CA ASN A 329 -12.09 13.70 -10.56
C ASN A 329 -13.47 14.00 -9.95
N GLY A 330 -14.28 12.97 -9.65
CA GLY A 330 -15.57 13.14 -9.00
C GLY A 330 -15.49 13.18 -7.46
N GLY A 331 -14.29 13.07 -6.88
CA GLY A 331 -14.08 13.12 -5.44
C GLY A 331 -13.93 11.75 -4.77
N VAL A 332 -14.01 11.75 -3.44
CA VAL A 332 -13.82 10.55 -2.63
C VAL A 332 -14.97 9.55 -2.84
N VAL A 333 -14.64 8.28 -2.94
CA VAL A 333 -15.59 7.18 -3.16
C VAL A 333 -15.90 6.50 -1.83
N ILE A 334 -17.18 6.41 -1.48
CA ILE A 334 -17.69 5.55 -0.40
C ILE A 334 -17.98 4.18 -1.01
N LYS A 335 -17.29 3.13 -0.54
CA LYS A 335 -17.44 1.76 -1.04
C LYS A 335 -18.49 1.01 -0.21
N ARG A 336 -19.39 0.29 -0.86
CA ARG A 336 -20.43 -0.51 -0.21
C ARG A 336 -20.52 -1.91 -0.81
N ALA A 337 -20.70 -2.90 0.05
CA ALA A 337 -20.98 -4.28 -0.36
C ALA A 337 -21.96 -4.94 0.61
N SER A 338 -22.97 -5.62 0.09
CA SER A 338 -23.96 -6.31 0.93
C SER A 338 -23.38 -7.51 1.68
N ASP A 339 -22.32 -8.11 1.15
CA ASP A 339 -21.59 -9.23 1.76
C ASP A 339 -20.50 -8.78 2.75
N GLN A 340 -20.41 -7.46 3.02
CA GLN A 340 -19.42 -6.84 3.91
C GLN A 340 -17.96 -7.06 3.45
N SER A 341 -17.73 -7.37 2.18
CA SER A 341 -16.37 -7.37 1.61
C SER A 341 -15.75 -5.98 1.66
N TYR A 342 -16.57 -4.92 1.62
CA TYR A 342 -16.26 -3.56 2.05
C TYR A 342 -17.01 -3.27 3.34
N ALA A 343 -16.28 -2.88 4.39
CA ALA A 343 -16.87 -2.58 5.69
C ALA A 343 -17.70 -1.29 5.63
N GLY A 344 -18.90 -1.31 6.23
CA GLY A 344 -19.71 -0.12 6.36
C GLY A 344 -21.19 -0.43 6.56
N ASP A 345 -21.85 0.49 7.25
CA ASP A 345 -23.28 0.52 7.48
C ASP A 345 -23.87 1.90 7.11
N ALA A 346 -25.18 2.04 7.19
CA ALA A 346 -25.85 3.30 6.85
C ALA A 346 -25.44 4.46 7.75
N GLU A 347 -25.16 4.20 9.02
CA GLU A 347 -24.75 5.23 9.99
C GLU A 347 -23.32 5.70 9.71
N ALA A 348 -22.40 4.78 9.39
CA ALA A 348 -21.03 5.13 9.02
C ALA A 348 -21.01 5.98 7.73
N VAL A 349 -21.82 5.61 6.72
CA VAL A 349 -22.01 6.39 5.50
C VAL A 349 -22.53 7.79 5.83
N ALA A 350 -23.58 7.90 6.66
CA ALA A 350 -24.17 9.19 7.02
C ALA A 350 -23.15 10.12 7.72
N VAL A 351 -22.32 9.58 8.62
CA VAL A 351 -21.28 10.34 9.31
C VAL A 351 -20.28 10.95 8.32
N ILE A 352 -19.77 10.14 7.39
CA ILE A 352 -18.76 10.63 6.43
C ILE A 352 -19.38 11.52 5.36
N THR A 353 -20.59 11.27 4.94
CA THR A 353 -21.32 12.16 4.02
C THR A 353 -21.52 13.55 4.66
N ALA A 354 -22.01 13.60 5.90
CA ALA A 354 -22.19 14.87 6.61
C ALA A 354 -20.85 15.61 6.81
N LEU A 355 -19.78 14.90 7.17
CA LEU A 355 -18.45 15.49 7.30
C LEU A 355 -17.92 16.07 5.98
N ALA A 356 -18.13 15.33 4.88
CA ALA A 356 -17.72 15.79 3.54
C ALA A 356 -18.52 17.04 3.10
N GLU A 357 -19.82 17.07 3.38
CA GLU A 357 -20.68 18.25 3.12
C GLU A 357 -20.18 19.48 3.91
N GLU A 358 -19.93 19.33 5.21
CA GLU A 358 -19.37 20.41 6.05
C GLU A 358 -18.03 20.94 5.50
N ALA A 359 -17.17 20.03 5.04
CA ALA A 359 -15.87 20.35 4.49
C ALA A 359 -15.90 20.77 3.00
N LYS A 360 -17.07 20.70 2.34
CA LYS A 360 -17.28 20.95 0.90
C LYS A 360 -16.41 20.06 0.00
N ILE A 361 -16.34 18.79 0.34
CA ILE A 361 -15.56 17.78 -0.40
C ILE A 361 -16.55 16.90 -1.19
N PRO A 362 -16.36 16.75 -2.50
CA PRO A 362 -17.23 15.90 -3.30
C PRO A 362 -17.05 14.42 -2.92
N VAL A 363 -18.15 13.69 -2.84
CA VAL A 363 -18.18 12.25 -2.57
C VAL A 363 -19.05 11.52 -3.60
N GLN A 364 -18.68 10.30 -3.89
CA GLN A 364 -19.35 9.39 -4.81
C GLN A 364 -19.62 8.06 -4.11
N THR A 365 -20.43 7.21 -4.70
CA THR A 365 -20.70 5.85 -4.18
C THR A 365 -20.26 4.80 -5.20
N PHE A 366 -19.63 3.75 -4.71
CA PHE A 366 -19.30 2.55 -5.47
C PHE A 366 -19.99 1.32 -4.89
N VAL A 367 -20.61 0.54 -5.77
CA VAL A 367 -21.12 -0.80 -5.48
C VAL A 367 -20.69 -1.71 -6.62
N ASN A 368 -20.28 -2.94 -6.32
CA ASN A 368 -20.00 -3.92 -7.37
C ASN A 368 -21.28 -4.24 -8.17
N ARG A 369 -21.10 -4.53 -9.45
CA ARG A 369 -22.18 -5.09 -10.26
C ARG A 369 -22.72 -6.37 -9.58
N ALA A 370 -24.04 -6.52 -9.49
CA ALA A 370 -24.69 -7.53 -8.65
C ALA A 370 -24.35 -9.00 -9.01
N ASP A 371 -23.94 -9.24 -10.25
CA ASP A 371 -23.54 -10.56 -10.77
C ASP A 371 -22.00 -10.77 -10.79
N GLN A 372 -21.24 -9.80 -10.25
CA GLN A 372 -19.78 -9.89 -10.15
C GLN A 372 -19.35 -9.86 -8.69
N ARG A 373 -18.45 -10.79 -8.33
CA ARG A 373 -17.82 -10.77 -7.02
C ARG A 373 -16.73 -9.71 -6.98
N GLY A 374 -16.79 -8.82 -6.00
CA GLY A 374 -15.74 -7.81 -5.74
C GLY A 374 -14.53 -8.39 -5.02
N GLY A 375 -13.52 -7.54 -4.89
CA GLY A 375 -12.41 -7.75 -3.96
C GLY A 375 -12.85 -7.56 -2.51
N THR A 376 -11.91 -7.75 -1.59
CA THR A 376 -12.05 -7.41 -0.17
C THR A 376 -11.02 -6.37 0.19
N THR A 377 -11.28 -5.60 1.23
CA THR A 377 -10.34 -4.61 1.77
C THR A 377 -9.93 -4.98 3.19
N LEU A 378 -8.93 -4.28 3.71
CA LEU A 378 -8.46 -4.46 5.08
C LEU A 378 -9.52 -4.09 6.14
N GLY A 379 -10.53 -3.25 5.79
CA GLY A 379 -11.54 -2.74 6.73
C GLY A 379 -12.40 -3.82 7.38
N SER A 380 -12.88 -4.78 6.60
CA SER A 380 -13.69 -5.89 7.11
C SER A 380 -12.90 -6.79 8.06
N LEU A 381 -11.63 -7.05 7.77
CA LEU A 381 -10.75 -7.88 8.59
C LEU A 381 -10.33 -7.16 9.88
N LEU A 382 -9.95 -5.89 9.79
CA LEU A 382 -9.57 -5.10 10.95
C LEU A 382 -10.73 -4.89 11.91
N SER A 383 -11.93 -4.59 11.39
CA SER A 383 -13.14 -4.42 12.21
C SER A 383 -13.62 -5.71 12.90
N ALA A 384 -13.27 -6.88 12.37
CA ALA A 384 -13.56 -8.15 13.03
C ALA A 384 -12.72 -8.37 14.30
N ASN A 385 -11.49 -7.84 14.34
CA ASN A 385 -10.60 -7.94 15.52
C ASN A 385 -10.70 -6.72 16.46
N LEU A 386 -11.14 -5.59 15.92
CA LEU A 386 -11.38 -4.35 16.64
C LEU A 386 -12.80 -3.87 16.31
N PRO A 387 -13.83 -4.24 17.09
CA PRO A 387 -15.23 -3.96 16.77
C PRO A 387 -15.59 -2.47 16.92
N VAL A 388 -15.12 -1.66 16.00
CA VAL A 388 -15.36 -0.22 15.89
C VAL A 388 -16.20 0.07 14.66
N ARG A 389 -16.94 1.18 14.65
CA ARG A 389 -17.67 1.61 13.47
C ARG A 389 -16.68 1.89 12.34
N THR A 390 -16.85 1.22 11.22
CA THR A 390 -15.90 1.21 10.11
C THR A 390 -16.58 1.60 8.79
N LEU A 391 -15.86 2.32 7.93
CA LEU A 391 -16.28 2.61 6.56
C LEU A 391 -15.10 2.49 5.61
N ASP A 392 -15.30 1.80 4.49
CA ASP A 392 -14.37 1.76 3.37
C ASP A 392 -14.57 2.94 2.42
N ILE A 393 -13.49 3.68 2.20
CA ILE A 393 -13.45 4.82 1.27
C ILE A 393 -12.19 4.76 0.40
N GLY A 394 -12.13 5.57 -0.66
CA GLY A 394 -10.91 5.73 -1.45
C GLY A 394 -11.05 6.72 -2.59
N ILE A 395 -10.13 6.70 -3.53
CA ILE A 395 -10.25 7.45 -4.79
C ILE A 395 -10.54 6.51 -5.95
N PRO A 396 -11.23 6.98 -7.01
CA PRO A 396 -11.51 6.16 -8.17
C PRO A 396 -10.24 5.93 -8.99
N LEU A 397 -10.06 4.69 -9.50
CA LEU A 397 -8.89 4.23 -10.24
C LEU A 397 -9.29 3.41 -11.45
N LEU A 398 -8.62 3.61 -12.57
CA LEU A 398 -8.66 2.75 -13.75
C LEU A 398 -7.38 1.89 -13.81
N SER A 399 -7.51 0.70 -14.40
CA SER A 399 -6.41 -0.24 -14.59
C SER A 399 -5.73 -0.67 -13.28
N MET A 400 -6.49 -0.77 -12.18
CA MET A 400 -6.03 -1.28 -10.89
C MET A 400 -5.24 -2.58 -11.07
N HIS A 401 -4.11 -2.76 -10.36
CA HIS A 401 -3.19 -3.90 -10.47
C HIS A 401 -2.41 -4.01 -11.80
N SER A 402 -2.45 -2.97 -12.63
CA SER A 402 -1.56 -2.84 -13.78
C SER A 402 -0.20 -2.26 -13.39
N THR A 403 0.79 -2.42 -14.26
CA THR A 403 2.06 -1.67 -14.12
C THR A 403 1.91 -0.18 -14.39
N PHE A 404 0.75 0.25 -14.93
CA PHE A 404 0.40 1.64 -15.15
C PHE A 404 -1.09 1.86 -14.90
N GLU A 405 -1.41 2.48 -13.80
CA GLU A 405 -2.75 2.79 -13.31
C GLU A 405 -3.08 4.25 -13.56
N THR A 406 -4.36 4.63 -13.54
CA THR A 406 -4.80 5.99 -13.83
C THR A 406 -5.82 6.48 -12.83
N ALA A 407 -5.53 7.61 -12.16
CA ALA A 407 -6.41 8.30 -11.22
C ALA A 407 -6.75 9.72 -11.68
N GLY A 408 -7.77 10.32 -11.10
CA GLY A 408 -8.07 11.74 -11.29
C GLY A 408 -7.08 12.62 -10.54
N SER A 409 -6.59 13.68 -11.20
CA SER A 409 -5.57 14.57 -10.61
C SER A 409 -6.08 15.39 -9.42
N ALA A 410 -7.41 15.59 -9.29
CA ALA A 410 -8.03 16.29 -8.17
C ALA A 410 -8.38 15.37 -7.00
N ASP A 411 -8.57 14.06 -7.24
CA ASP A 411 -9.11 13.14 -6.23
C ASP A 411 -8.16 12.96 -5.04
N GLN A 412 -6.84 12.99 -5.28
CA GLN A 412 -5.85 12.92 -4.19
C GLN A 412 -6.01 14.07 -3.19
N SER A 413 -6.25 15.28 -3.68
CA SER A 413 -6.45 16.44 -2.80
C SER A 413 -7.77 16.38 -2.02
N HIS A 414 -8.81 15.83 -2.62
CA HIS A 414 -10.09 15.59 -1.95
C HIS A 414 -9.95 14.58 -0.83
N LEU A 415 -9.24 13.46 -1.06
CA LEU A 415 -8.99 12.44 -0.04
C LEU A 415 -8.19 13.01 1.14
N ILE A 416 -7.09 13.74 0.87
CA ILE A 416 -6.29 14.40 1.92
C ILE A 416 -7.16 15.33 2.75
N SER A 417 -7.97 16.18 2.10
CA SER A 417 -8.82 17.14 2.78
C SER A 417 -9.89 16.47 3.64
N LEU A 418 -10.49 15.38 3.16
CA LEU A 418 -11.47 14.61 3.95
C LEU A 418 -10.82 13.98 5.18
N LEU A 419 -9.64 13.39 5.05
CA LEU A 419 -8.90 12.80 6.17
C LEU A 419 -8.47 13.85 7.18
N GLN A 420 -8.06 15.04 6.76
CA GLN A 420 -7.76 16.16 7.65
C GLN A 420 -9.00 16.60 8.43
N ALA A 421 -10.15 16.77 7.77
CA ALA A 421 -11.41 17.08 8.43
C ALA A 421 -11.81 15.99 9.43
N TYR A 422 -11.66 14.71 9.05
CA TYR A 422 -11.96 13.55 9.88
C TYR A 422 -11.10 13.46 11.15
N LEU A 423 -9.78 13.57 11.02
CA LEU A 423 -8.86 13.45 12.15
C LEU A 423 -8.96 14.62 13.14
N ASN A 424 -9.35 15.80 12.66
CA ASN A 424 -9.48 17.02 13.49
C ASN A 424 -10.89 17.24 14.05
N LYS A 425 -11.91 16.44 13.64
CA LYS A 425 -13.29 16.67 14.10
C LYS A 425 -13.42 16.43 15.60
N VAL A 426 -13.81 17.47 16.30
CA VAL A 426 -14.16 17.43 17.73
C VAL A 426 -15.61 16.96 17.87
N ILE A 427 -15.88 16.09 18.84
CA ILE A 427 -17.23 15.62 19.22
C ILE A 427 -17.76 16.51 20.32
#